data_d081ce40cf18b9c1b2d98e2cf5c24df6
#
_entry.id   d081ce40cf18b9c1b2d98e2cf5c24df6
#
_cell.length_a   1.000
_cell.length_b   1.000
_cell.length_c   1.000
_cell.angle_alpha   90.00
_cell.angle_beta   90.00
_cell.angle_gamma   90.00
#
_symmetry.space_group_name_H-M   'P 1'
#
loop_
_entity.id
_entity.type
_entity.pdbx_description
1 polymer ?
#
loop_
_entity_poly.entity_id
_entity_poly.type
_entity_poly.pdbx_seq_one_letter_code
_entity_poly.pdbx_strand_id
1 'polypeptide(L)'
;VTTTTRRSPVDSFADLIGGTPLVRLDFGADAVATVYAKLESVNPLASVKDRTALFMIEGAERRGELHRGTSTVVEASSGNTGIALAALCAVRGYACVIVLPDDVTAERIQLLRSFGAEVVLSPYQDGYAAAVALAEEIHRARPGSWYVCQHENPDNVAAHYTTTGPEIWTDLDGDVDLLVCGYGTGGTLTGSAHYLKERNPALHVVAVEPDRSPLLSQGRGGLHAIPGLNGGFLTSTTDVTCVDEVLTVTDDEARAAAQALARTAGLLVGISSGAAAHACRTLAVRPDLAGRTIVTVFPDTGERYLSALSAG
;
A
#
# COMPACT_ATOMS: atom_id res chain seq x y z
N VAL A 1 -27.98 9.19 14.93
CA VAL A 1 -27.94 8.52 13.60
C VAL A 1 -27.50 9.58 12.61
N THR A 2 -26.22 9.58 12.28
CA THR A 2 -25.63 10.44 11.25
C THR A 2 -26.20 10.02 9.90
N THR A 3 -26.80 10.95 9.18
CA THR A 3 -27.27 10.76 7.82
C THR A 3 -26.06 10.37 6.94
N THR A 4 -26.02 9.10 6.56
CA THR A 4 -25.09 8.62 5.53
C THR A 4 -25.39 9.39 4.25
N THR A 5 -24.51 10.26 3.84
CA THR A 5 -24.55 10.86 2.49
C THR A 5 -24.50 9.70 1.50
N ARG A 6 -25.62 9.42 0.82
CA ARG A 6 -25.64 8.45 -0.27
C ARG A 6 -24.62 8.89 -1.32
N ARG A 7 -23.63 8.05 -1.61
CA ARG A 7 -22.80 8.24 -2.80
C ARG A 7 -23.73 8.16 -4.01
N SER A 8 -23.60 9.12 -4.92
CA SER A 8 -24.26 9.06 -6.21
C SER A 8 -23.83 7.80 -6.98
N PRO A 9 -24.67 7.26 -7.87
CA PRO A 9 -24.20 6.21 -8.79
C PRO A 9 -22.95 6.65 -9.52
N VAL A 10 -22.03 5.72 -9.73
CA VAL A 10 -20.77 5.96 -10.48
C VAL A 10 -20.84 5.24 -11.82
N ASP A 11 -20.14 5.76 -12.82
CA ASP A 11 -20.18 5.24 -14.18
C ASP A 11 -19.15 4.14 -14.42
N SER A 12 -18.10 4.09 -13.60
CA SER A 12 -17.05 3.11 -13.76
C SER A 12 -16.54 2.55 -12.43
N PHE A 13 -15.91 1.39 -12.49
CA PHE A 13 -15.19 0.79 -11.38
C PHE A 13 -14.08 1.71 -10.84
N ALA A 14 -13.40 2.46 -11.73
CA ALA A 14 -12.34 3.38 -11.34
C ALA A 14 -12.83 4.51 -10.42
N ASP A 15 -14.09 4.94 -10.58
CA ASP A 15 -14.71 6.00 -9.78
C ASP A 15 -15.00 5.57 -8.32
N LEU A 16 -14.90 4.28 -8.04
CA LEU A 16 -15.02 3.74 -6.67
C LEU A 16 -13.71 3.84 -5.88
N ILE A 17 -12.58 4.05 -6.58
CA ILE A 17 -11.25 4.04 -5.97
C ILE A 17 -11.00 5.36 -5.26
N GLY A 18 -10.52 5.28 -4.02
CA GLY A 18 -10.28 6.46 -3.19
C GLY A 18 -11.49 6.88 -2.36
N GLY A 19 -11.42 8.06 -1.76
CA GLY A 19 -12.43 8.54 -0.81
C GLY A 19 -12.62 7.57 0.35
N THR A 20 -11.54 6.92 0.79
CA THR A 20 -11.57 5.95 1.87
C THR A 20 -11.71 6.64 3.23
N PRO A 21 -12.40 6.04 4.21
CA PRO A 21 -12.63 6.69 5.49
C PRO A 21 -11.39 6.71 6.39
N LEU A 22 -11.37 7.70 7.29
CA LEU A 22 -10.54 7.68 8.49
C LEU A 22 -11.32 7.09 9.66
N VAL A 23 -10.67 6.25 10.45
CA VAL A 23 -11.22 5.73 11.70
C VAL A 23 -10.30 6.11 12.86
N ARG A 24 -10.89 6.61 13.95
CA ARG A 24 -10.16 6.86 15.19
C ARG A 24 -9.82 5.53 15.87
N LEU A 25 -8.56 5.37 16.26
CA LEU A 25 -8.09 4.21 17.01
C LEU A 25 -8.04 4.55 18.50
N ASP A 26 -8.50 3.61 19.34
CA ASP A 26 -8.39 3.71 20.79
C ASP A 26 -7.24 2.82 21.27
N PHE A 27 -6.21 3.46 21.81
CA PHE A 27 -5.05 2.78 22.40
C PHE A 27 -5.06 2.77 23.94
N GLY A 28 -6.20 3.11 24.57
CA GLY A 28 -6.39 3.09 26.02
C GLY A 28 -6.04 4.40 26.71
N ALA A 29 -6.15 4.38 28.04
CA ALA A 29 -6.06 5.59 28.87
C ALA A 29 -4.67 6.23 28.91
N ASP A 30 -3.63 5.48 28.57
CA ASP A 30 -2.24 5.98 28.57
C ASP A 30 -1.91 6.75 27.29
N ALA A 31 -2.77 6.67 26.27
CA ALA A 31 -2.57 7.42 25.03
C ALA A 31 -2.84 8.91 25.25
N VAL A 32 -1.84 9.72 24.95
CA VAL A 32 -1.90 11.20 25.09
C VAL A 32 -2.09 11.91 23.75
N ALA A 33 -1.86 11.19 22.62
CA ALA A 33 -2.13 11.65 21.27
C ALA A 33 -3.38 11.01 20.70
N THR A 34 -4.06 11.68 19.77
CA THR A 34 -5.17 11.11 19.00
C THR A 34 -4.64 10.43 17.75
N VAL A 35 -5.12 9.22 17.45
CA VAL A 35 -4.68 8.45 16.29
C VAL A 35 -5.81 8.13 15.35
N TYR A 36 -5.61 8.38 14.06
CA TYR A 36 -6.51 8.01 12.97
C TYR A 36 -5.84 7.08 11.97
N ALA A 37 -6.58 6.12 11.46
CA ALA A 37 -6.14 5.22 10.40
C ALA A 37 -6.98 5.40 9.13
N LYS A 38 -6.32 5.61 7.99
CA LYS A 38 -6.95 5.63 6.66
C LYS A 38 -7.14 4.20 6.18
N LEU A 39 -8.40 3.78 6.01
CA LEU A 39 -8.76 2.39 5.70
C LEU A 39 -8.75 2.12 4.20
N GLU A 40 -7.62 1.76 3.64
CA GLU A 40 -7.49 1.44 2.22
C GLU A 40 -8.11 0.08 1.82
N SER A 41 -8.47 -0.75 2.80
CA SER A 41 -9.27 -1.95 2.59
C SER A 41 -10.70 -1.66 2.10
N VAL A 42 -11.16 -0.41 2.15
CA VAL A 42 -12.47 0.02 1.63
C VAL A 42 -12.44 0.28 0.12
N ASN A 43 -11.27 0.36 -0.50
CA ASN A 43 -11.18 0.37 -1.96
C ASN A 43 -11.82 -0.90 -2.57
N PRO A 44 -12.29 -0.86 -3.83
CA PRO A 44 -13.04 -1.96 -4.45
C PRO A 44 -12.33 -3.33 -4.42
N LEU A 45 -11.01 -3.35 -4.51
CA LEU A 45 -10.20 -4.57 -4.41
C LEU A 45 -9.49 -4.68 -3.05
N ALA A 46 -10.02 -3.99 -2.06
CA ALA A 46 -9.61 -4.04 -0.66
C ALA A 46 -8.13 -3.73 -0.42
N SER A 47 -7.53 -2.81 -1.20
CA SER A 47 -6.17 -2.36 -0.93
C SER A 47 -5.82 -0.97 -1.49
N VAL A 48 -4.78 -0.38 -0.93
CA VAL A 48 -4.14 0.86 -1.38
C VAL A 48 -3.65 0.80 -2.83
N LYS A 49 -3.40 -0.41 -3.34
CA LYS A 49 -2.87 -0.62 -4.69
C LYS A 49 -3.89 -0.34 -5.79
N ASP A 50 -5.17 -0.25 -5.46
CA ASP A 50 -6.20 0.20 -6.39
C ASP A 50 -5.88 1.61 -6.88
N ARG A 51 -5.48 2.52 -5.97
CA ARG A 51 -5.05 3.88 -6.32
C ARG A 51 -3.82 3.90 -7.22
N THR A 52 -2.76 3.19 -6.81
CA THR A 52 -1.49 3.21 -7.55
C THR A 52 -1.64 2.58 -8.92
N ALA A 53 -2.35 1.46 -9.05
CA ALA A 53 -2.59 0.80 -10.32
C ALA A 53 -3.40 1.70 -11.29
N LEU A 54 -4.44 2.38 -10.77
CA LEU A 54 -5.22 3.33 -11.57
C LEU A 54 -4.35 4.45 -12.12
N PHE A 55 -3.55 5.10 -11.25
CA PHE A 55 -2.71 6.22 -11.65
C PHE A 55 -1.60 5.82 -12.61
N MET A 56 -0.98 4.66 -12.41
CA MET A 56 0.06 4.15 -13.31
C MET A 56 -0.52 3.85 -14.71
N ILE A 57 -1.69 3.20 -14.79
CA ILE A 57 -2.36 2.95 -16.07
C ILE A 57 -2.75 4.27 -16.75
N GLU A 58 -3.41 5.19 -16.05
CA GLU A 58 -3.82 6.49 -16.60
C GLU A 58 -2.63 7.37 -17.00
N GLY A 59 -1.54 7.32 -16.22
CA GLY A 59 -0.30 7.99 -16.57
C GLY A 59 0.27 7.48 -17.88
N ALA A 60 0.35 6.18 -18.06
CA ALA A 60 0.81 5.55 -19.29
C ALA A 60 -0.11 5.86 -20.49
N GLU A 61 -1.44 5.84 -20.28
CA GLU A 61 -2.41 6.26 -21.30
C GLU A 61 -2.16 7.72 -21.74
N ARG A 62 -2.00 8.65 -20.78
CA ARG A 62 -1.74 10.07 -21.07
C ARG A 62 -0.42 10.31 -21.82
N ARG A 63 0.61 9.51 -21.55
CA ARG A 63 1.91 9.58 -22.24
C ARG A 63 1.92 8.87 -23.58
N GLY A 64 0.84 8.14 -23.93
CA GLY A 64 0.77 7.35 -25.16
C GLY A 64 1.62 6.08 -25.14
N GLU A 65 1.96 5.59 -23.95
CA GLU A 65 2.70 4.33 -23.73
C GLU A 65 1.78 3.12 -23.73
N LEU A 66 0.49 3.34 -23.46
CA LEU A 66 -0.52 2.30 -23.29
C LEU A 66 -1.74 2.61 -24.17
N HIS A 67 -2.11 1.68 -25.08
CA HIS A 67 -3.18 1.83 -26.04
C HIS A 67 -4.23 0.72 -25.87
N ARG A 68 -5.48 1.10 -25.63
CA ARG A 68 -6.60 0.16 -25.43
C ARG A 68 -6.78 -0.78 -26.61
N GLY A 69 -7.03 -2.05 -26.31
CA GLY A 69 -7.27 -3.10 -27.29
C GLY A 69 -6.03 -3.63 -28.01
N THR A 70 -4.86 -3.03 -27.82
CA THR A 70 -3.61 -3.47 -28.48
C THR A 70 -2.46 -3.70 -27.51
N SER A 71 -2.38 -2.94 -26.41
CA SER A 71 -1.29 -3.07 -25.45
C SER A 71 -1.51 -4.20 -24.44
N THR A 72 -0.41 -4.77 -23.99
CA THR A 72 -0.36 -5.72 -22.86
C THR A 72 0.33 -5.07 -21.68
N VAL A 73 -0.31 -5.08 -20.52
CA VAL A 73 0.29 -4.64 -19.24
C VAL A 73 1.05 -5.80 -18.62
N VAL A 74 2.30 -5.58 -18.23
CA VAL A 74 3.16 -6.59 -17.61
C VAL A 74 3.66 -6.09 -16.26
N GLU A 75 3.60 -6.92 -15.22
CA GLU A 75 4.13 -6.57 -13.90
C GLU A 75 4.59 -7.82 -13.14
N ALA A 76 5.64 -7.66 -12.34
CA ALA A 76 6.05 -8.64 -11.32
C ALA A 76 5.38 -8.31 -9.99
N SER A 77 4.40 -9.10 -9.56
CA SER A 77 3.73 -8.85 -8.29
C SER A 77 3.01 -10.07 -7.75
N SER A 78 3.41 -10.56 -6.59
CA SER A 78 2.70 -11.60 -5.83
C SER A 78 1.55 -11.04 -4.97
N GLY A 79 1.37 -9.72 -4.92
CA GLY A 79 0.49 -9.04 -3.97
C GLY A 79 -0.65 -8.26 -4.61
N ASN A 80 -1.04 -7.22 -3.88
CA ASN A 80 -2.20 -6.36 -4.18
C ASN A 80 -2.08 -5.63 -5.51
N THR A 81 -0.85 -5.27 -5.93
CA THR A 81 -0.62 -4.58 -7.21
C THR A 81 -1.06 -5.43 -8.39
N GLY A 82 -0.67 -6.71 -8.42
CA GLY A 82 -1.09 -7.63 -9.48
C GLY A 82 -2.61 -7.75 -9.58
N ILE A 83 -3.30 -7.84 -8.44
CA ILE A 83 -4.77 -7.91 -8.37
C ILE A 83 -5.41 -6.63 -8.94
N ALA A 84 -4.93 -5.46 -8.50
CA ALA A 84 -5.45 -4.18 -8.94
C ALA A 84 -5.23 -3.96 -10.44
N LEU A 85 -4.03 -4.28 -10.97
CA LEU A 85 -3.72 -4.20 -12.38
C LEU A 85 -4.61 -5.14 -13.21
N ALA A 86 -4.76 -6.40 -12.79
CA ALA A 86 -5.58 -7.37 -13.50
C ALA A 86 -7.04 -6.90 -13.64
N ALA A 87 -7.64 -6.41 -12.56
CA ALA A 87 -9.01 -5.90 -12.57
C ALA A 87 -9.16 -4.66 -13.45
N LEU A 88 -8.25 -3.68 -13.33
CA LEU A 88 -8.28 -2.47 -14.14
C LEU A 88 -8.05 -2.77 -15.63
N CYS A 89 -7.16 -3.70 -15.94
CA CYS A 89 -6.95 -4.18 -17.32
C CYS A 89 -8.22 -4.80 -17.89
N ALA A 90 -8.92 -5.64 -17.12
CA ALA A 90 -10.20 -6.23 -17.55
C ALA A 90 -11.24 -5.15 -17.87
N VAL A 91 -11.38 -4.14 -17.01
CA VAL A 91 -12.34 -3.03 -17.22
C VAL A 91 -11.97 -2.16 -18.42
N ARG A 92 -10.66 -1.94 -18.64
CA ARG A 92 -10.17 -1.03 -19.70
C ARG A 92 -9.85 -1.72 -21.02
N GLY A 93 -9.98 -3.06 -21.10
CA GLY A 93 -9.75 -3.84 -22.31
C GLY A 93 -8.28 -4.03 -22.67
N TYR A 94 -7.40 -4.12 -21.67
CA TYR A 94 -6.00 -4.48 -21.83
C TYR A 94 -5.77 -5.98 -21.60
N ALA A 95 -4.86 -6.57 -22.36
CA ALA A 95 -4.26 -7.83 -21.95
C ALA A 95 -3.36 -7.56 -20.70
N CYS A 96 -3.30 -8.52 -19.79
CA CYS A 96 -2.54 -8.39 -18.55
C CYS A 96 -1.72 -9.65 -18.30
N VAL A 97 -0.45 -9.49 -18.01
CA VAL A 97 0.48 -10.56 -17.59
C VAL A 97 1.03 -10.24 -16.23
N ILE A 98 0.78 -11.10 -15.26
CA ILE A 98 1.33 -10.98 -13.91
C ILE A 98 2.30 -12.12 -13.66
N VAL A 99 3.54 -11.74 -13.34
CA VAL A 99 4.61 -12.67 -12.97
C VAL A 99 4.71 -12.73 -11.45
N LEU A 100 4.70 -13.92 -10.88
CA LEU A 100 4.77 -14.13 -9.44
C LEU A 100 5.49 -15.44 -9.09
N PRO A 101 6.09 -15.56 -7.89
CA PRO A 101 6.72 -16.79 -7.43
C PRO A 101 5.72 -17.95 -7.32
N ASP A 102 6.17 -19.18 -7.51
CA ASP A 102 5.34 -20.38 -7.52
C ASP A 102 4.88 -20.87 -6.12
N ASP A 103 5.35 -20.22 -5.05
CA ASP A 103 4.94 -20.49 -3.66
C ASP A 103 3.66 -19.76 -3.21
N VAL A 104 3.05 -18.97 -4.11
CA VAL A 104 1.80 -18.27 -3.83
C VAL A 104 0.61 -19.22 -3.76
N THR A 105 -0.42 -18.85 -3.01
CA THR A 105 -1.61 -19.68 -2.85
C THR A 105 -2.39 -19.85 -4.16
N ALA A 106 -3.05 -20.99 -4.32
CA ALA A 106 -3.88 -21.29 -5.50
C ALA A 106 -5.02 -20.26 -5.66
N GLU A 107 -5.59 -19.79 -4.54
CA GLU A 107 -6.65 -18.78 -4.53
C GLU A 107 -6.18 -17.47 -5.15
N ARG A 108 -4.94 -17.06 -4.89
CA ARG A 108 -4.37 -15.84 -5.48
C ARG A 108 -4.20 -15.95 -6.99
N ILE A 109 -3.71 -17.10 -7.46
CA ILE A 109 -3.61 -17.39 -8.90
C ILE A 109 -5.00 -17.38 -9.56
N GLN A 110 -5.99 -18.02 -8.91
CA GLN A 110 -7.36 -18.04 -9.39
C GLN A 110 -7.99 -16.65 -9.45
N LEU A 111 -7.74 -15.81 -8.44
CA LEU A 111 -8.22 -14.43 -8.40
C LEU A 111 -7.71 -13.62 -9.60
N LEU A 112 -6.41 -13.68 -9.90
CA LEU A 112 -5.82 -13.03 -11.07
C LEU A 112 -6.44 -13.52 -12.37
N ARG A 113 -6.58 -14.84 -12.53
CA ARG A 113 -7.21 -15.47 -13.71
C ARG A 113 -8.68 -15.12 -13.86
N SER A 114 -9.40 -14.88 -12.76
CA SER A 114 -10.82 -14.46 -12.80
C SER A 114 -10.99 -13.09 -13.42
N PHE A 115 -9.97 -12.22 -13.37
CA PHE A 115 -9.92 -10.96 -14.09
C PHE A 115 -9.37 -11.10 -15.52
N GLY A 116 -9.05 -12.31 -15.98
CA GLY A 116 -8.52 -12.57 -17.32
C GLY A 116 -7.01 -12.37 -17.45
N ALA A 117 -6.27 -12.20 -16.36
CA ALA A 117 -4.82 -12.08 -16.43
C ALA A 117 -4.14 -13.42 -16.79
N GLU A 118 -3.16 -13.35 -17.66
CA GLU A 118 -2.16 -14.40 -17.86
C GLU A 118 -1.25 -14.42 -16.62
N VAL A 119 -1.13 -15.58 -15.98
CA VAL A 119 -0.29 -15.75 -14.80
C VAL A 119 0.92 -16.57 -15.18
N VAL A 120 2.11 -16.01 -14.99
CA VAL A 120 3.40 -16.66 -15.23
C VAL A 120 4.08 -16.87 -13.89
N LEU A 121 4.55 -18.10 -13.64
CA LEU A 121 5.22 -18.45 -12.39
C LEU A 121 6.74 -18.42 -12.56
N SER A 122 7.43 -17.79 -11.60
CA SER A 122 8.89 -17.88 -11.47
C SER A 122 9.25 -18.82 -10.31
N PRO A 123 10.42 -19.51 -10.35
CA PRO A 123 10.83 -20.34 -9.23
C PRO A 123 11.00 -19.53 -7.94
N TYR A 124 10.34 -19.94 -6.86
CA TYR A 124 10.44 -19.26 -5.56
C TYR A 124 11.87 -19.17 -5.03
N GLN A 125 12.67 -20.22 -5.26
CA GLN A 125 14.06 -20.29 -4.79
C GLN A 125 14.95 -19.17 -5.34
N ASP A 126 14.58 -18.60 -6.51
CA ASP A 126 15.34 -17.52 -7.15
C ASP A 126 14.93 -16.12 -6.66
N GLY A 127 13.95 -16.07 -5.76
CA GLY A 127 13.49 -14.85 -5.10
C GLY A 127 12.70 -13.90 -6.00
N TYR A 128 12.32 -12.74 -5.43
CA TYR A 128 11.52 -11.74 -6.14
C TYR A 128 12.24 -11.14 -7.35
N ALA A 129 13.56 -11.02 -7.28
CA ALA A 129 14.38 -10.49 -8.40
C ALA A 129 14.22 -11.34 -9.67
N ALA A 130 14.05 -12.66 -9.54
CA ALA A 130 13.81 -13.54 -10.70
C ALA A 130 12.44 -13.27 -11.33
N ALA A 131 11.42 -13.00 -10.54
CA ALA A 131 10.10 -12.60 -11.06
C ALA A 131 10.17 -11.28 -11.83
N VAL A 132 10.92 -10.30 -11.32
CA VAL A 132 11.17 -9.01 -12.00
C VAL A 132 11.89 -9.25 -13.32
N ALA A 133 13.00 -9.99 -13.33
CA ALA A 133 13.77 -10.29 -14.54
C ALA A 133 12.92 -11.02 -15.61
N LEU A 134 12.07 -11.96 -15.19
CA LEU A 134 11.15 -12.67 -16.09
C LEU A 134 10.07 -11.72 -16.65
N ALA A 135 9.53 -10.80 -15.85
CA ALA A 135 8.58 -9.80 -16.32
C ALA A 135 9.20 -8.86 -17.37
N GLU A 136 10.44 -8.44 -17.16
CA GLU A 136 11.20 -7.65 -18.13
C GLU A 136 11.49 -8.43 -19.42
N GLU A 137 11.81 -9.71 -19.33
CA GLU A 137 12.02 -10.58 -20.49
C GLU A 137 10.72 -10.70 -21.31
N ILE A 138 9.58 -10.94 -20.65
CA ILE A 138 8.27 -10.99 -21.30
C ILE A 138 7.95 -9.65 -21.97
N HIS A 139 8.20 -8.54 -21.29
CA HIS A 139 8.01 -7.21 -21.87
C HIS A 139 8.84 -7.01 -23.12
N ARG A 140 10.15 -7.32 -23.07
CA ARG A 140 11.07 -7.19 -24.24
C ARG A 140 10.67 -8.10 -25.41
N ALA A 141 10.15 -9.29 -25.13
CA ALA A 141 9.73 -10.25 -26.14
C ALA A 141 8.33 -9.97 -26.74
N ARG A 142 7.52 -9.09 -26.11
CA ARG A 142 6.12 -8.82 -26.51
C ARG A 142 5.97 -7.38 -27.03
N PRO A 143 6.02 -7.14 -28.36
CA PRO A 143 5.79 -5.82 -28.92
C PRO A 143 4.44 -5.23 -28.49
N GLY A 144 4.41 -3.93 -28.18
CA GLY A 144 3.22 -3.24 -27.68
C GLY A 144 2.88 -3.53 -26.22
N SER A 145 3.73 -4.22 -25.47
CA SER A 145 3.58 -4.34 -24.03
C SER A 145 4.12 -3.11 -23.32
N TRP A 146 3.59 -2.86 -22.12
CA TRP A 146 4.05 -1.85 -21.19
C TRP A 146 4.38 -2.51 -19.85
N TYR A 147 5.60 -2.32 -19.37
CA TYR A 147 6.05 -2.79 -18.06
C TYR A 147 5.77 -1.72 -17.02
N VAL A 148 4.96 -2.06 -16.01
CA VAL A 148 4.46 -1.10 -15.02
C VAL A 148 5.57 -0.57 -14.13
N CYS A 149 6.45 -1.47 -13.66
CA CYS A 149 7.60 -1.16 -12.81
C CYS A 149 7.23 -0.31 -11.58
N GLN A 150 6.33 -0.82 -10.72
CA GLN A 150 5.75 -0.06 -9.59
C GLN A 150 6.78 0.56 -8.64
N HIS A 151 8.00 0.02 -8.59
CA HIS A 151 9.09 0.48 -7.72
C HIS A 151 9.84 1.70 -8.27
N GLU A 152 9.61 2.05 -9.54
CA GLU A 152 10.27 3.15 -10.24
C GLU A 152 9.26 4.13 -10.86
N ASN A 153 8.00 3.72 -10.99
CA ASN A 153 6.98 4.48 -11.68
C ASN A 153 6.53 5.70 -10.84
N PRO A 154 6.75 6.94 -11.33
CA PRO A 154 6.41 8.16 -10.59
C PRO A 154 4.90 8.32 -10.35
N ASP A 155 4.05 7.70 -11.17
CA ASP A 155 2.60 7.74 -10.98
C ASP A 155 2.17 7.01 -9.69
N ASN A 156 3.01 6.12 -9.13
CA ASN A 156 2.80 5.53 -7.82
C ASN A 156 2.84 6.61 -6.71
N VAL A 157 3.79 7.52 -6.76
CA VAL A 157 3.88 8.66 -5.83
C VAL A 157 2.75 9.65 -6.10
N ALA A 158 2.51 9.96 -7.38
CA ALA A 158 1.47 10.90 -7.81
C ALA A 158 0.07 10.48 -7.32
N ALA A 159 -0.24 9.18 -7.29
CA ALA A 159 -1.50 8.65 -6.76
C ALA A 159 -1.76 9.13 -5.33
N HIS A 160 -0.76 9.08 -4.47
CA HIS A 160 -0.90 9.46 -3.06
C HIS A 160 -0.80 10.97 -2.84
N TYR A 161 0.02 11.65 -3.63
CA TYR A 161 0.10 13.11 -3.59
C TYR A 161 -1.23 13.77 -3.99
N THR A 162 -1.91 13.21 -5.00
CA THR A 162 -3.14 13.82 -5.54
C THR A 162 -4.43 13.26 -4.94
N THR A 163 -4.38 12.17 -4.17
CA THR A 163 -5.58 11.58 -3.54
C THR A 163 -5.44 11.37 -2.04
N THR A 164 -4.55 10.48 -1.59
CA THR A 164 -4.45 10.08 -0.18
C THR A 164 -4.08 11.26 0.73
N GLY A 165 -3.08 12.05 0.35
CA GLY A 165 -2.68 13.25 1.08
C GLY A 165 -3.80 14.29 1.20
N PRO A 166 -4.44 14.70 0.08
CA PRO A 166 -5.61 15.59 0.10
C PRO A 166 -6.78 15.08 0.92
N GLU A 167 -7.10 13.79 0.82
CA GLU A 167 -8.18 13.19 1.61
C GLU A 167 -7.88 13.26 3.12
N ILE A 168 -6.67 12.88 3.55
CA ILE A 168 -6.24 12.98 4.95
C ILE A 168 -6.36 14.42 5.45
N TRP A 169 -5.83 15.38 4.69
CA TRP A 169 -5.88 16.80 5.03
C TRP A 169 -7.29 17.32 5.21
N THR A 170 -8.18 16.97 4.26
CA THR A 170 -9.56 17.43 4.27
C THR A 170 -10.38 16.77 5.38
N ASP A 171 -10.21 15.45 5.57
CA ASP A 171 -10.96 14.67 6.56
C ASP A 171 -10.64 15.08 8.01
N LEU A 172 -9.45 15.67 8.23
CA LEU A 172 -8.98 16.15 9.54
C LEU A 172 -8.96 17.68 9.66
N ASP A 173 -9.56 18.42 8.72
CA ASP A 173 -9.57 19.89 8.68
C ASP A 173 -8.16 20.50 8.83
N GLY A 174 -7.14 19.80 8.33
CA GLY A 174 -5.73 20.21 8.43
C GLY A 174 -5.05 19.89 9.77
N ASP A 175 -5.75 19.31 10.72
CA ASP A 175 -5.21 18.94 12.04
C ASP A 175 -4.43 17.63 11.96
N VAL A 176 -3.21 17.68 11.40
CA VAL A 176 -2.29 16.53 11.26
C VAL A 176 -0.90 16.96 11.68
N ASP A 177 -0.42 16.40 12.78
CA ASP A 177 0.93 16.66 13.32
C ASP A 177 1.94 15.59 12.88
N LEU A 178 1.50 14.31 12.83
CA LEU A 178 2.36 13.20 12.45
C LEU A 178 1.71 12.34 11.35
N LEU A 179 2.52 11.95 10.36
CA LEU A 179 2.18 10.90 9.39
C LEU A 179 3.03 9.66 9.68
N VAL A 180 2.38 8.53 9.97
CA VAL A 180 3.04 7.24 10.21
C VAL A 180 2.72 6.30 9.07
N CYS A 181 3.71 5.89 8.29
CA CYS A 181 3.51 5.01 7.14
C CYS A 181 4.46 3.82 7.12
N GLY A 182 3.92 2.62 6.86
CA GLY A 182 4.74 1.48 6.49
C GLY A 182 5.49 1.74 5.17
N TYR A 183 6.75 1.40 5.13
CA TYR A 183 7.61 1.52 3.96
C TYR A 183 7.57 0.23 3.12
N GLY A 184 6.89 0.28 1.98
CA GLY A 184 6.87 -0.79 0.96
C GLY A 184 7.53 -0.34 -0.34
N THR A 185 6.71 0.05 -1.35
CA THR A 185 7.23 0.70 -2.57
C THR A 185 7.64 2.16 -2.35
N GLY A 186 7.29 2.75 -1.22
CA GLY A 186 7.55 4.15 -0.90
C GLY A 186 6.50 5.14 -1.38
N GLY A 187 5.67 4.77 -2.37
CA GLY A 187 4.71 5.70 -2.98
C GLY A 187 3.74 6.34 -1.99
N THR A 188 3.14 5.54 -1.09
CA THR A 188 2.21 6.04 -0.06
C THR A 188 2.90 7.01 0.89
N LEU A 189 4.07 6.63 1.40
CA LEU A 189 4.88 7.45 2.30
C LEU A 189 5.26 8.77 1.63
N THR A 190 5.94 8.72 0.49
CA THR A 190 6.45 9.88 -0.24
C THR A 190 5.34 10.81 -0.69
N GLY A 191 4.34 10.28 -1.41
CA GLY A 191 3.27 11.10 -1.97
C GLY A 191 2.43 11.79 -0.90
N SER A 192 2.06 11.08 0.17
CA SER A 192 1.30 11.67 1.26
C SER A 192 2.14 12.67 2.06
N ALA A 193 3.42 12.35 2.35
CA ALA A 193 4.31 13.24 3.07
C ALA A 193 4.55 14.57 2.31
N HIS A 194 4.81 14.51 1.00
CA HIS A 194 5.00 15.71 0.20
C HIS A 194 3.76 16.62 0.25
N TYR A 195 2.57 16.06 0.01
CA TYR A 195 1.35 16.85 0.04
C TYR A 195 1.08 17.49 1.40
N LEU A 196 1.27 16.74 2.48
CA LEU A 196 1.01 17.20 3.84
C LEU A 196 2.07 18.20 4.33
N LYS A 197 3.39 17.97 4.04
CA LYS A 197 4.47 18.91 4.41
C LYS A 197 4.39 20.24 3.67
N GLU A 198 3.88 20.28 2.45
CA GLU A 198 3.62 21.55 1.74
C GLU A 198 2.59 22.43 2.46
N ARG A 199 1.66 21.84 3.22
CA ARG A 199 0.59 22.54 3.95
C ARG A 199 0.91 22.74 5.41
N ASN A 200 1.60 21.80 6.01
CA ASN A 200 2.12 21.86 7.36
C ASN A 200 3.64 21.52 7.34
N PRO A 201 4.51 22.52 7.18
CA PRO A 201 5.96 22.30 7.21
C PRO A 201 6.50 21.72 8.52
N ALA A 202 5.71 21.77 9.61
CA ALA A 202 6.03 21.17 10.90
C ALA A 202 5.57 19.71 11.02
N LEU A 203 4.95 19.13 9.97
CA LEU A 203 4.55 17.74 9.97
C LEU A 203 5.75 16.82 10.22
N HIS A 204 5.63 15.93 11.19
CA HIS A 204 6.64 14.92 11.49
C HIS A 204 6.29 13.60 10.80
N VAL A 205 7.15 13.12 9.92
CA VAL A 205 6.94 11.91 9.11
C VAL A 205 7.73 10.75 9.69
N VAL A 206 7.00 9.70 10.07
CA VAL A 206 7.57 8.48 10.64
C VAL A 206 7.41 7.32 9.65
N ALA A 207 8.53 6.78 9.18
CA ALA A 207 8.53 5.55 8.39
C ALA A 207 8.57 4.33 9.31
N VAL A 208 7.81 3.29 8.96
CA VAL A 208 7.79 2.01 9.68
C VAL A 208 8.40 0.93 8.80
N GLU A 209 9.42 0.25 9.32
CA GLU A 209 10.10 -0.83 8.62
C GLU A 209 10.26 -2.08 9.50
N PRO A 210 10.44 -3.28 8.92
CA PRO A 210 10.72 -4.49 9.69
C PRO A 210 12.08 -4.42 10.40
N ASP A 211 12.17 -4.86 11.63
CA ASP A 211 13.42 -4.94 12.39
C ASP A 211 14.47 -5.86 11.73
N ARG A 212 13.99 -6.88 11.00
CA ARG A 212 14.84 -7.81 10.25
C ARG A 212 15.29 -7.27 8.88
N SER A 213 14.66 -6.18 8.42
CA SER A 213 15.01 -5.48 7.16
C SER A 213 15.06 -3.96 7.40
N PRO A 214 15.97 -3.47 8.30
CA PRO A 214 16.06 -2.06 8.67
C PRO A 214 16.81 -1.27 7.59
N LEU A 215 16.17 -1.12 6.44
CA LEU A 215 16.79 -0.56 5.24
C LEU A 215 16.97 0.95 5.34
N LEU A 216 15.96 1.67 5.85
CA LEU A 216 16.01 3.12 6.00
C LEU A 216 16.91 3.54 7.15
N SER A 217 16.81 2.83 8.30
CA SER A 217 17.56 3.20 9.50
C SER A 217 19.01 2.68 9.52
N GLN A 218 19.29 1.52 8.87
CA GLN A 218 20.61 0.86 8.95
C GLN A 218 21.21 0.51 7.59
N GLY A 219 20.53 0.80 6.46
CA GLY A 219 21.02 0.46 5.11
C GLY A 219 21.08 -1.05 4.85
N ARG A 220 20.39 -1.87 5.63
CA ARG A 220 20.46 -3.34 5.58
C ARG A 220 19.11 -3.95 5.25
N GLY A 221 19.01 -4.59 4.08
CA GLY A 221 17.87 -5.42 3.72
C GLY A 221 17.94 -6.81 4.35
N GLY A 222 16.79 -7.48 4.49
CA GLY A 222 16.68 -8.82 5.05
C GLY A 222 15.31 -9.45 4.81
N LEU A 223 15.18 -10.73 5.15
CA LEU A 223 13.91 -11.45 5.07
C LEU A 223 13.08 -11.19 6.33
N HIS A 224 11.80 -10.91 6.16
CA HIS A 224 10.81 -10.69 7.22
C HIS A 224 9.45 -11.25 6.81
N ALA A 225 8.50 -11.35 7.76
CA ALA A 225 7.18 -11.91 7.56
C ALA A 225 6.05 -10.84 7.61
N ILE A 226 6.33 -9.60 7.22
CA ILE A 226 5.34 -8.51 7.14
C ILE A 226 5.07 -8.20 5.66
N PRO A 227 4.09 -8.87 5.01
CA PRO A 227 3.81 -8.65 3.58
C PRO A 227 3.47 -7.18 3.30
N GLY A 228 4.01 -6.64 2.21
CA GLY A 228 3.77 -5.26 1.78
C GLY A 228 4.77 -4.24 2.32
N LEU A 229 5.59 -4.57 3.32
CA LEU A 229 6.75 -3.77 3.68
C LEU A 229 7.95 -4.10 2.78
N ASN A 230 9.04 -3.37 2.92
CA ASN A 230 10.15 -3.33 1.96
C ASN A 230 10.66 -4.72 1.52
N GLY A 231 11.06 -4.81 0.25
CA GLY A 231 11.61 -6.04 -0.35
C GLY A 231 13.12 -6.20 -0.16
N GLY A 232 13.74 -5.48 0.78
CA GLY A 232 15.17 -5.54 1.03
C GLY A 232 16.00 -4.61 0.14
N PHE A 233 15.38 -3.73 -0.63
CA PHE A 233 16.04 -2.72 -1.48
C PHE A 233 15.29 -1.38 -1.42
N LEU A 234 16.03 -0.29 -1.63
CA LEU A 234 15.46 1.05 -1.72
C LEU A 234 14.89 1.28 -3.12
N THR A 235 13.64 1.74 -3.17
CA THR A 235 12.93 2.02 -4.42
C THR A 235 13.15 3.47 -4.84
N SER A 236 13.13 3.77 -6.14
CA SER A 236 13.26 5.15 -6.63
C SER A 236 12.01 6.01 -6.36
N THR A 237 10.89 5.39 -6.01
CA THR A 237 9.66 6.05 -5.56
C THR A 237 9.70 6.47 -4.09
N THR A 238 10.80 6.21 -3.38
CA THR A 238 10.99 6.61 -1.98
C THR A 238 11.88 7.84 -1.88
N ASP A 239 11.32 8.95 -1.45
CA ASP A 239 12.09 10.11 -1.03
C ASP A 239 12.39 10.02 0.47
N VAL A 240 13.61 9.57 0.79
CA VAL A 240 14.06 9.47 2.19
C VAL A 240 14.21 10.83 2.87
N THR A 241 14.30 11.92 2.11
CA THR A 241 14.47 13.26 2.67
C THR A 241 13.20 13.80 3.31
N CYS A 242 12.05 13.22 3.00
CA CYS A 242 10.79 13.58 3.64
C CYS A 242 10.56 12.88 4.99
N VAL A 243 11.41 11.90 5.37
CA VAL A 243 11.29 11.10 6.59
C VAL A 243 12.07 11.76 7.72
N ASP A 244 11.40 11.99 8.86
CA ASP A 244 12.01 12.61 10.04
C ASP A 244 12.41 11.58 11.11
N GLU A 245 11.68 10.45 11.19
CA GLU A 245 11.94 9.37 12.15
C GLU A 245 11.68 8.01 11.49
N VAL A 246 12.42 6.97 11.89
CA VAL A 246 12.19 5.59 11.44
C VAL A 246 11.97 4.70 12.67
N LEU A 247 10.86 3.96 12.67
CA LEU A 247 10.57 2.97 13.69
C LEU A 247 10.64 1.56 13.09
N THR A 248 11.36 0.69 13.78
CA THR A 248 11.40 -0.74 13.43
C THR A 248 10.32 -1.50 14.21
N VAL A 249 9.71 -2.50 13.56
CA VAL A 249 8.68 -3.36 14.15
C VAL A 249 9.01 -4.81 13.83
N THR A 250 8.92 -5.68 14.83
CA THR A 250 9.12 -7.12 14.66
C THR A 250 7.91 -7.77 13.97
N ASP A 251 8.14 -8.94 13.36
CA ASP A 251 7.07 -9.75 12.76
C ASP A 251 5.95 -10.07 13.76
N ASP A 252 6.32 -10.36 15.02
CA ASP A 252 5.37 -10.72 16.07
C ASP A 252 4.58 -9.52 16.59
N GLU A 253 5.21 -8.36 16.76
CA GLU A 253 4.51 -7.10 17.14
C GLU A 253 3.51 -6.70 16.07
N ALA A 254 3.88 -6.80 14.80
CA ALA A 254 2.98 -6.49 13.68
C ALA A 254 1.77 -7.43 13.67
N ARG A 255 1.99 -8.74 13.84
CA ARG A 255 0.92 -9.75 13.91
C ARG A 255 0.02 -9.54 15.11
N ALA A 256 0.60 -9.36 16.30
CA ALA A 256 -0.15 -9.15 17.53
C ALA A 256 -1.02 -7.88 17.46
N ALA A 257 -0.50 -6.79 16.91
CA ALA A 257 -1.26 -5.55 16.72
C ALA A 257 -2.42 -5.72 15.73
N ALA A 258 -2.22 -6.43 14.60
CA ALA A 258 -3.31 -6.71 13.66
C ALA A 258 -4.41 -7.57 14.30
N GLN A 259 -4.04 -8.59 15.08
CA GLN A 259 -4.99 -9.40 15.84
C GLN A 259 -5.73 -8.60 16.91
N ALA A 260 -5.03 -7.68 17.60
CA ALA A 260 -5.65 -6.81 18.60
C ALA A 260 -6.71 -5.90 17.96
N LEU A 261 -6.40 -5.26 16.82
CA LEU A 261 -7.34 -4.43 16.07
C LEU A 261 -8.62 -5.20 15.66
N ALA A 262 -8.46 -6.45 15.22
CA ALA A 262 -9.61 -7.28 14.88
C ALA A 262 -10.52 -7.54 16.11
N ARG A 263 -9.93 -7.76 17.30
CA ARG A 263 -10.66 -8.11 18.53
C ARG A 263 -11.24 -6.88 19.26
N THR A 264 -10.55 -5.74 19.21
CA THR A 264 -10.93 -4.55 20.00
C THR A 264 -11.64 -3.48 19.19
N ALA A 265 -11.33 -3.37 17.88
CA ALA A 265 -11.88 -2.36 16.99
C ALA A 265 -12.76 -2.95 15.87
N GLY A 266 -12.83 -4.28 15.74
CA GLY A 266 -13.54 -4.93 14.63
C GLY A 266 -12.87 -4.72 13.26
N LEU A 267 -11.60 -4.32 13.25
CA LEU A 267 -10.84 -4.03 12.03
C LEU A 267 -9.95 -5.22 11.65
N LEU A 268 -10.41 -6.02 10.70
CA LEU A 268 -9.61 -7.11 10.14
C LEU A 268 -8.68 -6.55 9.06
N VAL A 269 -7.46 -6.20 9.45
CA VAL A 269 -6.46 -5.54 8.61
C VAL A 269 -5.25 -6.43 8.34
N GLY A 270 -4.48 -6.11 7.29
CA GLY A 270 -3.25 -6.82 6.95
C GLY A 270 -2.15 -6.64 8.00
N ILE A 271 -1.11 -7.50 7.93
CA ILE A 271 0.00 -7.52 8.91
C ILE A 271 0.79 -6.19 8.85
N SER A 272 0.95 -5.58 7.68
CA SER A 272 1.58 -4.26 7.55
C SER A 272 0.78 -3.13 8.22
N SER A 273 -0.55 -3.25 8.24
CA SER A 273 -1.41 -2.35 9.05
C SER A 273 -1.18 -2.55 10.55
N GLY A 274 -0.95 -3.80 10.97
CA GLY A 274 -0.55 -4.11 12.35
C GLY A 274 0.78 -3.48 12.73
N ALA A 275 1.78 -3.52 11.83
CA ALA A 275 3.05 -2.84 12.05
C ALA A 275 2.87 -1.32 12.22
N ALA A 276 2.07 -0.69 11.35
CA ALA A 276 1.75 0.74 11.46
C ALA A 276 1.00 1.07 12.77
N ALA A 277 0.05 0.22 13.18
CA ALA A 277 -0.68 0.38 14.44
C ALA A 277 0.21 0.23 15.67
N HIS A 278 1.16 -0.72 15.66
CA HIS A 278 2.14 -0.87 16.73
C HIS A 278 3.00 0.40 16.87
N ALA A 279 3.51 0.92 15.77
CA ALA A 279 4.28 2.15 15.75
C ALA A 279 3.44 3.35 16.26
N CYS A 280 2.19 3.47 15.81
CA CYS A 280 1.27 4.50 16.30
C CYS A 280 1.01 4.39 17.80
N ARG A 281 0.84 3.18 18.34
CA ARG A 281 0.67 2.96 19.79
C ARG A 281 1.90 3.41 20.57
N THR A 282 3.10 3.07 20.07
CA THR A 282 4.37 3.48 20.67
C THR A 282 4.50 5.01 20.73
N LEU A 283 4.08 5.69 19.66
CA LEU A 283 4.09 7.15 19.60
C LEU A 283 3.00 7.77 20.47
N ALA A 284 1.79 7.20 20.48
CA ALA A 284 0.63 7.78 21.14
C ALA A 284 0.78 7.92 22.67
N VAL A 285 1.70 7.17 23.30
CA VAL A 285 1.99 7.25 24.73
C VAL A 285 3.19 8.17 25.06
N ARG A 286 3.83 8.76 24.07
CA ARG A 286 4.98 9.66 24.27
C ARG A 286 4.50 11.00 24.83
N PRO A 287 5.03 11.46 25.98
CA PRO A 287 4.57 12.69 26.62
C PRO A 287 4.75 13.97 25.76
N ASP A 288 5.78 13.99 24.90
CA ASP A 288 6.05 15.09 23.97
C ASP A 288 5.02 15.21 22.85
N LEU A 289 4.21 14.16 22.65
CA LEU A 289 3.13 14.12 21.65
C LEU A 289 1.74 14.36 22.27
N ALA A 290 1.67 14.82 23.52
CA ALA A 290 0.38 15.10 24.17
C ALA A 290 -0.45 16.12 23.38
N GLY A 291 -1.71 15.74 23.07
CA GLY A 291 -2.64 16.57 22.30
C GLY A 291 -2.38 16.60 20.79
N ARG A 292 -1.38 15.86 20.28
CA ARG A 292 -1.07 15.78 18.86
C ARG A 292 -2.00 14.82 18.11
N THR A 293 -2.16 15.09 16.82
CA THR A 293 -2.92 14.23 15.90
C THR A 293 -1.97 13.42 15.02
N ILE A 294 -2.05 12.11 15.15
CA ILE A 294 -1.30 11.11 14.38
C ILE A 294 -2.22 10.51 13.34
N VAL A 295 -1.78 10.45 12.08
CA VAL A 295 -2.47 9.70 11.03
C VAL A 295 -1.60 8.58 10.49
N THR A 296 -2.23 7.43 10.23
CA THR A 296 -1.58 6.29 9.57
C THR A 296 -2.43 5.76 8.43
N VAL A 297 -1.83 4.92 7.58
CA VAL A 297 -2.52 4.24 6.49
C VAL A 297 -2.53 2.74 6.76
N PHE A 298 -3.73 2.13 6.70
CA PHE A 298 -3.91 0.68 6.74
C PHE A 298 -4.10 0.17 5.32
N PRO A 299 -3.05 -0.42 4.71
CA PRO A 299 -2.99 -0.63 3.27
C PRO A 299 -3.99 -1.63 2.71
N ASP A 300 -4.40 -2.64 3.49
CA ASP A 300 -5.26 -3.71 2.98
C ASP A 300 -6.02 -4.49 4.07
N THR A 301 -6.84 -5.44 3.62
CA THR A 301 -7.62 -6.35 4.47
C THR A 301 -6.78 -7.52 4.99
N GLY A 302 -7.10 -7.97 6.22
CA GLY A 302 -6.53 -9.18 6.82
C GLY A 302 -7.00 -10.49 6.19
N GLU A 303 -8.10 -10.49 5.42
CA GLU A 303 -8.63 -11.71 4.79
C GLU A 303 -7.60 -12.41 3.88
N ARG A 304 -6.65 -11.66 3.33
CA ARG A 304 -5.57 -12.19 2.49
C ARG A 304 -4.46 -12.91 3.25
N TYR A 305 -4.48 -12.85 4.58
CA TYR A 305 -3.40 -13.29 5.46
C TYR A 305 -3.90 -14.15 6.63
N LEU A 306 -5.09 -14.78 6.51
CA LEU A 306 -5.70 -15.53 7.62
C LEU A 306 -4.79 -16.62 8.16
N SER A 307 -4.12 -17.38 7.29
CA SER A 307 -3.16 -18.41 7.70
C SER A 307 -1.97 -17.84 8.49
N ALA A 308 -1.45 -16.68 8.04
CA ALA A 308 -0.33 -16.01 8.71
C ALA A 308 -0.76 -15.32 10.02
N LEU A 309 -2.00 -14.82 10.07
CA LEU A 309 -2.58 -14.23 11.29
C LEU A 309 -2.96 -15.30 12.34
N SER A 310 -3.23 -16.53 11.92
CA SER A 310 -3.63 -17.62 12.80
C SER A 310 -2.45 -18.43 13.34
N ALA A 311 -1.26 -18.29 12.77
CA ALA A 311 -0.04 -18.96 13.19
C ALA A 311 0.53 -18.25 14.43
N GLY A 312 0.05 -18.65 15.63
CA GLY A 312 0.47 -18.10 16.94
C GLY A 312 -0.22 -18.81 18.07
#